data_7468c941ce8626d661a618d83ddb1373
#
_entry.id   7468c941ce8626d661a618d83ddb1373
#
_cell.length_a   1.000
_cell.length_b   1.000
_cell.length_c   1.000
_cell.angle_alpha   90.00
_cell.angle_beta   90.00
_cell.angle_gamma   90.00
#
_symmetry.space_group_name_H-M   'P 1'
#
loop_
_entity.id
_entity.type
_entity.pdbx_description
1 polymer ?
#
loop_
_entity_poly.entity_id
_entity_poly.type
_entity_poly.pdbx_seq_one_letter_code
_entity_poly.pdbx_strand_id
1 'polypeptide(L)'
;NVPIEVGGGIRDMNAVKRYLDNGVERVIVGTSALSDPEFLKRAIDIYGGRIAVGIDAKDGMVAVNGWEEVSGVSAIALAEKVCAMGAEHIIYTDIATDGMLSGPNTAAMAEMANAVSAGIIASGGVTTVEDIKRLCKTGVKGAIIGKALYTDRISLPDAIAAASISIDQNRTDEKI
;
A
#
# COMPACT_ATOMS: atom_id res chain seq x y z
N ASN A 1 21.46 6.52 -2.61
CA ASN A 1 20.77 5.22 -2.50
C ASN A 1 19.29 5.47 -2.36
N VAL A 2 18.48 4.77 -3.14
CA VAL A 2 17.02 4.80 -3.06
C VAL A 2 16.57 3.48 -2.44
N PRO A 3 15.76 3.47 -1.36
CA PRO A 3 15.18 2.26 -0.81
C PRO A 3 14.32 1.55 -1.87
N ILE A 4 14.38 0.23 -1.91
CA ILE A 4 13.65 -0.59 -2.88
C ILE A 4 12.68 -1.49 -2.15
N GLU A 5 11.44 -1.53 -2.61
CA GLU A 5 10.43 -2.52 -2.20
C GLU A 5 10.19 -3.49 -3.34
N VAL A 6 10.02 -4.78 -3.02
CA VAL A 6 9.80 -5.84 -4.01
C VAL A 6 8.56 -6.64 -3.62
N GLY A 7 7.66 -6.81 -4.57
CA GLY A 7 6.48 -7.67 -4.47
C GLY A 7 6.32 -8.55 -5.69
N GLY A 8 5.45 -9.55 -5.58
CA GLY A 8 5.15 -10.51 -6.63
C GLY A 8 5.84 -11.85 -6.40
N GLY A 9 5.05 -12.92 -6.34
CA GLY A 9 5.53 -14.30 -6.18
C GLY A 9 6.19 -14.64 -4.85
N ILE A 10 6.07 -13.81 -3.82
CA ILE A 10 6.61 -14.06 -2.48
C ILE A 10 5.69 -15.05 -1.76
N ARG A 11 6.14 -16.30 -1.62
CA ARG A 11 5.32 -17.42 -1.13
C ARG A 11 5.95 -18.21 0.01
N ASP A 12 7.21 -17.94 0.36
CA ASP A 12 7.94 -18.65 1.40
C ASP A 12 9.05 -17.80 2.02
N MET A 13 9.58 -18.27 3.15
CA MET A 13 10.63 -17.59 3.90
C MET A 13 11.96 -17.50 3.15
N ASN A 14 12.23 -18.43 2.23
CA ASN A 14 13.48 -18.38 1.44
C ASN A 14 13.43 -17.23 0.43
N ALA A 15 12.25 -16.98 -0.17
CA ALA A 15 12.05 -15.84 -1.06
C ALA A 15 12.21 -14.52 -0.28
N VAL A 16 11.59 -14.38 0.89
CA VAL A 16 11.75 -13.22 1.77
C VAL A 16 13.22 -12.99 2.10
N LYS A 17 13.88 -14.01 2.67
CA LYS A 17 15.29 -13.92 3.04
C LYS A 17 16.18 -13.52 1.87
N ARG A 18 16.00 -14.12 0.70
CA ARG A 18 16.79 -13.83 -0.49
C ARG A 18 16.73 -12.36 -0.90
N TYR A 19 15.55 -11.74 -0.90
CA TYR A 19 15.43 -10.33 -1.25
C TYR A 19 16.04 -9.42 -0.18
N LEU A 20 15.75 -9.67 1.10
CA LEU A 20 16.25 -8.87 2.20
C LEU A 20 17.78 -8.94 2.34
N ASP A 21 18.39 -10.11 2.12
CA ASP A 21 19.86 -10.31 2.14
C ASP A 21 20.55 -9.58 0.96
N ASN A 22 19.82 -9.35 -0.14
CA ASN A 22 20.32 -8.59 -1.30
C ASN A 22 20.04 -7.08 -1.22
N GLY A 23 19.66 -6.58 -0.03
CA GLY A 23 19.55 -5.14 0.21
C GLY A 23 18.21 -4.52 -0.16
N VAL A 24 17.18 -5.33 -0.44
CA VAL A 24 15.81 -4.83 -0.55
C VAL A 24 15.36 -4.32 0.81
N GLU A 25 14.82 -3.11 0.86
CA GLU A 25 14.37 -2.49 2.11
C GLU A 25 13.14 -3.18 2.65
N ARG A 26 12.16 -3.48 1.78
CA ARG A 26 10.89 -4.08 2.18
C ARG A 26 10.40 -5.09 1.15
N VAL A 27 9.87 -6.22 1.66
CA VAL A 27 9.26 -7.28 0.84
C VAL A 27 7.74 -7.21 1.00
N ILE A 28 7.02 -7.25 -0.12
CA ILE A 28 5.56 -7.14 -0.16
C ILE A 28 4.96 -8.54 -0.34
N VAL A 29 4.20 -8.98 0.65
CA VAL A 29 3.45 -10.26 0.62
C VAL A 29 2.01 -9.96 0.22
N GLY A 30 1.61 -10.42 -0.97
CA GLY A 30 0.25 -10.23 -1.52
C GLY A 30 -0.67 -11.41 -1.22
N THR A 31 -1.11 -12.15 -2.24
CA THR A 31 -2.06 -13.28 -2.14
C THR A 31 -1.73 -14.28 -1.03
N SER A 32 -0.44 -14.51 -0.75
CA SER A 32 0.00 -15.41 0.34
C SER A 32 -0.43 -14.92 1.72
N ALA A 33 -0.72 -13.63 1.91
CA ALA A 33 -1.25 -13.11 3.17
C ALA A 33 -2.64 -13.69 3.50
N LEU A 34 -3.42 -14.00 2.47
CA LEU A 34 -4.74 -14.63 2.62
C LEU A 34 -4.64 -16.17 2.66
N SER A 35 -3.82 -16.78 1.80
CA SER A 35 -3.76 -18.24 1.62
C SER A 35 -2.88 -18.96 2.63
N ASP A 36 -1.84 -18.30 3.19
CA ASP A 36 -0.93 -18.86 4.20
C ASP A 36 -0.64 -17.84 5.32
N PRO A 37 -1.60 -17.64 6.24
CA PRO A 37 -1.42 -16.71 7.36
C PRO A 37 -0.26 -17.06 8.30
N GLU A 38 0.11 -18.34 8.41
CA GLU A 38 1.22 -18.78 9.25
C GLU A 38 2.58 -18.37 8.67
N PHE A 39 2.72 -18.44 7.34
CA PHE A 39 3.88 -17.90 6.66
C PHE A 39 3.99 -16.39 6.89
N LEU A 40 2.90 -15.65 6.68
CA LEU A 40 2.88 -14.20 6.90
C LEU A 40 3.27 -13.86 8.35
N LYS A 41 2.66 -14.52 9.33
CA LYS A 41 2.94 -14.28 10.75
C LYS A 41 4.43 -14.50 11.06
N ARG A 42 5.04 -15.61 10.58
CA ARG A 42 6.46 -15.87 10.77
C ARG A 42 7.35 -14.82 10.12
N ALA A 43 6.98 -14.36 8.91
CA ALA A 43 7.72 -13.31 8.21
C ALA A 43 7.71 -12.00 9.01
N ILE A 44 6.55 -11.60 9.53
CA ILE A 44 6.40 -10.42 10.38
C ILE A 44 7.19 -10.56 11.67
N ASP A 45 7.11 -11.70 12.36
CA ASP A 45 7.81 -11.93 13.64
C ASP A 45 9.34 -11.82 13.50
N ILE A 46 9.88 -12.21 12.35
CA ILE A 46 11.34 -12.22 12.13
C ILE A 46 11.83 -10.88 11.56
N TYR A 47 11.05 -10.25 10.68
CA TYR A 47 11.53 -9.11 9.89
C TYR A 47 10.80 -7.80 10.19
N GLY A 48 9.70 -7.82 10.97
CA GLY A 48 8.96 -6.64 11.40
C GLY A 48 8.55 -5.73 10.25
N GLY A 49 8.84 -4.44 10.38
CA GLY A 49 8.52 -3.42 9.38
C GLY A 49 9.16 -3.60 8.00
N ARG A 50 10.05 -4.59 7.83
CA ARG A 50 10.57 -4.97 6.50
C ARG A 50 9.60 -5.86 5.71
N ILE A 51 8.45 -6.21 6.29
CA ILE A 51 7.35 -6.89 5.61
C ILE A 51 6.20 -5.89 5.43
N ALA A 52 5.77 -5.69 4.19
CA ALA A 52 4.52 -5.03 3.87
C ALA A 52 3.50 -6.06 3.37
N VAL A 53 2.23 -5.81 3.63
CA VAL A 53 1.14 -6.64 3.10
C VAL A 53 0.48 -5.93 1.94
N GLY A 54 0.42 -6.58 0.77
CA GLY A 54 -0.33 -6.10 -0.39
C GLY A 54 -1.78 -6.59 -0.32
N ILE A 55 -2.73 -5.67 -0.31
CA ILE A 55 -4.16 -5.94 -0.38
C ILE A 55 -4.71 -5.26 -1.63
N ASP A 56 -4.97 -6.05 -2.66
CA ASP A 56 -5.61 -5.61 -3.87
C ASP A 56 -7.12 -5.83 -3.73
N ALA A 57 -7.94 -4.83 -4.04
CA ALA A 57 -9.37 -4.92 -3.83
C ALA A 57 -10.17 -4.30 -4.98
N LYS A 58 -11.36 -4.85 -5.20
CA LYS A 58 -12.40 -4.30 -6.07
C LYS A 58 -13.69 -4.20 -5.26
N ASP A 59 -14.30 -3.03 -5.27
CA ASP A 59 -15.54 -2.78 -4.53
C ASP A 59 -15.47 -3.21 -3.05
N GLY A 60 -14.31 -2.99 -2.41
CA GLY A 60 -14.05 -3.34 -1.01
C GLY A 60 -13.77 -4.82 -0.75
N MET A 61 -13.78 -5.69 -1.76
CA MET A 61 -13.50 -7.12 -1.65
C MET A 61 -12.10 -7.46 -2.18
N VAL A 62 -11.39 -8.34 -1.48
CA VAL A 62 -10.02 -8.74 -1.85
C VAL A 62 -9.98 -9.45 -3.19
N ALA A 63 -9.12 -8.97 -4.09
CA ALA A 63 -8.79 -9.61 -5.34
C ALA A 63 -7.54 -10.50 -5.19
N VAL A 64 -7.55 -11.66 -5.82
CA VAL A 64 -6.48 -12.66 -5.77
C VAL A 64 -6.08 -13.11 -7.17
N ASN A 65 -5.05 -13.96 -7.25
CA ASN A 65 -4.61 -14.58 -8.50
C ASN A 65 -4.30 -13.58 -9.63
N GLY A 66 -3.63 -12.45 -9.29
CA GLY A 66 -3.32 -11.43 -10.30
C GLY A 66 -4.56 -10.68 -10.79
N TRP A 67 -5.54 -10.48 -9.89
CA TRP A 67 -6.81 -9.76 -10.11
C TRP A 67 -7.85 -10.52 -10.96
N GLU A 68 -7.59 -11.78 -11.25
CA GLU A 68 -8.53 -12.62 -12.05
C GLU A 68 -9.77 -13.03 -11.24
N GLU A 69 -9.66 -13.03 -9.91
CA GLU A 69 -10.72 -13.49 -9.02
C GLU A 69 -10.93 -12.49 -7.87
N VAL A 70 -12.20 -12.19 -7.58
CA VAL A 70 -12.59 -11.43 -6.38
C VAL A 70 -13.06 -12.41 -5.33
N SER A 71 -12.40 -12.42 -4.19
CA SER A 71 -12.73 -13.32 -3.07
C SER A 71 -13.97 -12.81 -2.33
N GLY A 72 -14.54 -13.68 -1.48
CA GLY A 72 -15.61 -13.29 -0.54
C GLY A 72 -15.12 -12.58 0.73
N VAL A 73 -13.84 -12.14 0.77
CA VAL A 73 -13.22 -11.53 1.95
C VAL A 73 -13.19 -10.01 1.82
N SER A 74 -13.68 -9.29 2.84
CA SER A 74 -13.56 -7.84 2.92
C SER A 74 -12.08 -7.43 3.04
N ALA A 75 -11.67 -6.41 2.28
CA ALA A 75 -10.31 -5.86 2.36
C ALA A 75 -10.02 -5.29 3.76
N ILE A 76 -10.99 -4.65 4.40
CA ILE A 76 -10.85 -4.13 5.78
C ILE A 76 -10.68 -5.28 6.76
N ALA A 77 -11.50 -6.32 6.67
CA ALA A 77 -11.38 -7.49 7.57
C ALA A 77 -10.01 -8.20 7.42
N LEU A 78 -9.46 -8.27 6.20
CA LEU A 78 -8.11 -8.78 5.99
C LEU A 78 -7.06 -7.83 6.60
N ALA A 79 -7.22 -6.52 6.42
CA ALA A 79 -6.31 -5.51 6.98
C ALA A 79 -6.28 -5.56 8.51
N GLU A 80 -7.44 -5.64 9.17
CA GLU A 80 -7.54 -5.83 10.62
C GLU A 80 -6.82 -7.11 11.08
N LYS A 81 -7.04 -8.21 10.38
CA LYS A 81 -6.41 -9.49 10.67
C LYS A 81 -4.88 -9.42 10.58
N VAL A 82 -4.33 -8.81 9.51
CA VAL A 82 -2.88 -8.71 9.36
C VAL A 82 -2.26 -7.70 10.34
N CYS A 83 -2.98 -6.64 10.71
CA CYS A 83 -2.57 -5.74 11.79
C CYS A 83 -2.50 -6.47 13.14
N ALA A 84 -3.46 -7.33 13.45
CA ALA A 84 -3.43 -8.16 14.66
C ALA A 84 -2.24 -9.15 14.66
N MET A 85 -1.69 -9.50 13.49
CA MET A 85 -0.44 -10.27 13.37
C MET A 85 0.82 -9.42 13.55
N GLY A 86 0.70 -8.08 13.61
CA GLY A 86 1.82 -7.14 13.77
C GLY A 86 2.28 -6.48 12.47
N ALA A 87 1.50 -6.51 11.39
CA ALA A 87 1.84 -5.80 10.16
C ALA A 87 1.86 -4.28 10.40
N GLU A 88 2.99 -3.64 10.06
CA GLU A 88 3.19 -2.20 10.21
C GLU A 88 2.83 -1.42 8.93
N HIS A 89 2.87 -2.08 7.77
CA HIS A 89 2.65 -1.46 6.46
C HIS A 89 1.70 -2.29 5.61
N ILE A 90 0.69 -1.61 5.03
CA ILE A 90 -0.25 -2.21 4.08
C ILE A 90 -0.25 -1.36 2.82
N ILE A 91 0.01 -1.99 1.67
CA ILE A 91 -0.19 -1.39 0.36
C ILE A 91 -1.61 -1.76 -0.07
N TYR A 92 -2.49 -0.78 -0.11
CA TYR A 92 -3.88 -0.98 -0.50
C TYR A 92 -4.11 -0.48 -1.92
N THR A 93 -4.42 -1.41 -2.85
CA THR A 93 -4.66 -1.12 -4.26
C THR A 93 -6.15 -1.22 -4.59
N ASP A 94 -6.76 -0.11 -5.03
CA ASP A 94 -8.05 -0.19 -5.73
C ASP A 94 -7.79 -0.54 -7.20
N ILE A 95 -8.06 -1.82 -7.56
CA ILE A 95 -7.78 -2.32 -8.90
C ILE A 95 -8.72 -1.74 -9.96
N ALA A 96 -9.85 -1.17 -9.58
CA ALA A 96 -10.76 -0.52 -10.52
C ALA A 96 -10.18 0.81 -11.05
N THR A 97 -9.29 1.45 -10.30
CA THR A 97 -8.64 2.70 -10.70
C THR A 97 -7.21 2.49 -11.19
N ASP A 98 -6.59 1.32 -10.91
CA ASP A 98 -5.20 1.09 -11.27
C ASP A 98 -4.96 1.15 -12.78
N GLY A 99 -3.94 1.89 -13.19
CA GLY A 99 -3.59 2.11 -14.60
C GLY A 99 -4.60 2.92 -15.42
N MET A 100 -5.74 3.35 -14.85
CA MET A 100 -6.82 4.05 -15.58
C MET A 100 -6.56 5.55 -15.76
N LEU A 101 -5.61 6.14 -15.01
CA LEU A 101 -5.33 7.58 -15.05
C LEU A 101 -6.58 8.44 -14.75
N SER A 102 -7.42 7.97 -13.82
CA SER A 102 -8.71 8.60 -13.46
C SER A 102 -8.72 9.22 -12.06
N GLY A 103 -7.61 9.18 -11.37
CA GLY A 103 -7.48 9.53 -9.95
C GLY A 103 -7.72 8.34 -9.02
N PRO A 104 -7.19 8.40 -7.78
CA PRO A 104 -7.34 7.35 -6.77
C PRO A 104 -8.72 7.40 -6.12
N ASN A 105 -9.17 6.27 -5.59
CA ASN A 105 -10.37 6.17 -4.77
C ASN A 105 -10.09 6.68 -3.35
N THR A 106 -10.12 8.01 -3.16
CA THR A 106 -9.78 8.64 -1.89
C THR A 106 -10.71 8.24 -0.75
N ALA A 107 -11.96 7.91 -1.04
CA ALA A 107 -12.92 7.45 -0.02
C ALA A 107 -12.51 6.09 0.54
N ALA A 108 -12.22 5.13 -0.32
CA ALA A 108 -11.74 3.80 0.11
C ALA A 108 -10.39 3.88 0.84
N MET A 109 -9.49 4.78 0.39
CA MET A 109 -8.20 5.01 1.07
C MET A 109 -8.40 5.58 2.48
N ALA A 110 -9.32 6.55 2.66
CA ALA A 110 -9.64 7.11 3.95
C ALA A 110 -10.30 6.07 4.87
N GLU A 111 -11.22 5.27 4.35
CA GLU A 111 -11.89 4.20 5.10
C GLU A 111 -10.85 3.18 5.61
N MET A 112 -9.96 2.72 4.74
CA MET A 112 -8.89 1.79 5.10
C MET A 112 -7.93 2.39 6.14
N ALA A 113 -7.50 3.64 5.96
CA ALA A 113 -6.58 4.31 6.87
C ALA A 113 -7.19 4.54 8.27
N ASN A 114 -8.51 4.70 8.37
CA ASN A 114 -9.22 4.85 9.64
C ASN A 114 -9.52 3.50 10.32
N ALA A 115 -9.60 2.42 9.55
CA ALA A 115 -9.97 1.10 10.08
C ALA A 115 -8.82 0.42 10.84
N VAL A 116 -7.55 0.73 10.51
CA VAL A 116 -6.40 0.00 11.03
C VAL A 116 -5.28 0.91 11.54
N SER A 117 -4.42 0.37 12.41
CA SER A 117 -3.26 1.08 12.96
C SER A 117 -2.02 1.05 12.06
N ALA A 118 -1.96 0.13 11.08
CA ALA A 118 -0.86 0.05 10.13
C ALA A 118 -0.80 1.28 9.22
N GLY A 119 0.41 1.64 8.79
CA GLY A 119 0.60 2.68 7.79
C GLY A 119 0.09 2.24 6.42
N ILE A 120 -0.97 2.90 5.93
CA ILE A 120 -1.53 2.60 4.61
C ILE A 120 -0.76 3.33 3.52
N ILE A 121 -0.38 2.60 2.49
CA ILE A 121 0.22 3.11 1.26
C ILE A 121 -0.82 2.97 0.16
N ALA A 122 -1.31 4.09 -0.35
CA ALA A 122 -2.34 4.11 -1.40
C ALA A 122 -1.76 3.69 -2.74
N SER A 123 -2.47 2.81 -3.46
CA SER A 123 -2.11 2.34 -4.79
C SER A 123 -3.34 2.30 -5.70
N GLY A 124 -3.13 2.57 -6.97
CA GLY A 124 -4.18 2.63 -7.99
C GLY A 124 -4.64 4.05 -8.31
N GLY A 125 -4.56 4.43 -9.59
CA GLY A 125 -5.17 5.63 -10.15
C GLY A 125 -4.46 6.96 -9.95
N VAL A 126 -3.44 7.07 -9.12
CA VAL A 126 -2.72 8.34 -8.87
C VAL A 126 -2.18 8.90 -10.18
N THR A 127 -2.60 10.12 -10.55
CA THR A 127 -2.38 10.68 -11.89
C THR A 127 -1.84 12.10 -11.87
N THR A 128 -2.26 12.91 -10.90
CA THR A 128 -1.95 14.35 -10.83
C THR A 128 -1.42 14.75 -9.46
N VAL A 129 -0.79 15.93 -9.40
CA VAL A 129 -0.38 16.56 -8.12
C VAL A 129 -1.57 16.77 -7.20
N GLU A 130 -2.74 17.08 -7.73
CA GLU A 130 -3.96 17.28 -6.95
C GLU A 130 -4.45 15.97 -6.32
N ASP A 131 -4.20 14.82 -6.95
CA ASP A 131 -4.48 13.51 -6.35
C ASP A 131 -3.63 13.28 -5.11
N ILE A 132 -2.33 13.66 -5.15
CA ILE A 132 -1.44 13.58 -3.98
C ILE A 132 -1.98 14.43 -2.83
N LYS A 133 -2.35 15.70 -3.09
CA LYS A 133 -2.92 16.57 -2.06
C LYS A 133 -4.21 16.03 -1.46
N ARG A 134 -5.07 15.38 -2.28
CA ARG A 134 -6.28 14.72 -1.79
C ARG A 134 -5.94 13.52 -0.90
N LEU A 135 -4.98 12.68 -1.31
CA LEU A 135 -4.52 11.54 -0.52
C LEU A 135 -3.92 11.96 0.83
N CYS A 136 -3.18 13.06 0.90
CA CYS A 136 -2.63 13.56 2.15
C CYS A 136 -3.71 13.86 3.22
N LYS A 137 -4.96 14.09 2.81
CA LYS A 137 -6.09 14.35 3.72
C LYS A 137 -6.81 13.07 4.18
N THR A 138 -6.42 11.90 3.68
CA THR A 138 -7.09 10.62 3.98
C THR A 138 -6.45 9.84 5.14
N GLY A 139 -5.32 10.29 5.66
CA GLY A 139 -4.58 9.59 6.70
C GLY A 139 -3.58 8.54 6.20
N VAL A 140 -3.50 8.31 4.89
CA VAL A 140 -2.49 7.39 4.31
C VAL A 140 -1.07 7.91 4.55
N LYS A 141 -0.10 7.00 4.66
CA LYS A 141 1.30 7.33 4.95
C LYS A 141 2.16 7.47 3.69
N GLY A 142 1.64 7.05 2.55
CA GLY A 142 2.33 7.14 1.27
C GLY A 142 1.41 6.83 0.10
N ALA A 143 1.94 6.99 -1.11
CA ALA A 143 1.25 6.65 -2.35
C ALA A 143 2.21 6.08 -3.38
N ILE A 144 1.74 5.11 -4.15
CA ILE A 144 2.45 4.58 -5.31
C ILE A 144 2.00 5.34 -6.56
N ILE A 145 2.96 5.87 -7.30
CA ILE A 145 2.74 6.49 -8.59
C ILE A 145 3.33 5.56 -9.65
N GLY A 146 2.46 4.90 -10.41
CA GLY A 146 2.85 3.97 -11.46
C GLY A 146 2.80 4.62 -12.85
N LYS A 147 1.81 4.25 -13.65
CA LYS A 147 1.64 4.64 -15.05
C LYS A 147 1.75 6.14 -15.30
N ALA A 148 1.24 6.98 -14.40
CA ALA A 148 1.27 8.43 -14.55
C ALA A 148 2.69 9.00 -14.62
N LEU A 149 3.64 8.42 -13.88
CA LEU A 149 5.05 8.80 -13.93
C LEU A 149 5.70 8.40 -15.27
N TYR A 150 5.41 7.19 -15.76
CA TYR A 150 5.97 6.67 -17.02
C TYR A 150 5.37 7.29 -18.27
N THR A 151 4.22 7.99 -18.13
CA THR A 151 3.54 8.69 -19.23
C THR A 151 3.61 10.21 -19.10
N ASP A 152 4.52 10.73 -18.26
CA ASP A 152 4.77 12.15 -18.03
C ASP A 152 3.52 12.96 -17.62
N ARG A 153 2.53 12.31 -16.98
CA ARG A 153 1.34 12.97 -16.43
C ARG A 153 1.64 13.69 -15.11
N ILE A 154 2.63 13.22 -14.39
CA ILE A 154 3.11 13.81 -13.13
C ILE A 154 4.63 13.69 -13.08
N SER A 155 5.31 14.72 -12.63
CA SER A 155 6.73 14.62 -12.33
C SER A 155 6.96 14.17 -10.89
N LEU A 156 7.99 13.37 -10.64
CA LEU A 156 8.31 12.93 -9.29
C LEU A 156 8.67 14.09 -8.35
N PRO A 157 9.45 15.11 -8.77
CA PRO A 157 9.73 16.29 -7.93
C PRO A 157 8.45 17.02 -7.50
N ASP A 158 7.48 17.22 -8.40
CA ASP A 158 6.23 17.89 -8.09
C ASP A 158 5.37 17.07 -7.13
N ALA A 159 5.33 15.75 -7.32
CA ALA A 159 4.63 14.83 -6.42
C ALA A 159 5.20 14.89 -4.99
N ILE A 160 6.54 14.86 -4.86
CA ILE A 160 7.23 14.96 -3.57
C ILE A 160 6.95 16.31 -2.91
N ALA A 161 7.03 17.41 -3.67
CA ALA A 161 6.76 18.76 -3.15
C ALA A 161 5.31 18.87 -2.63
N ALA A 162 4.33 18.33 -3.38
CA ALA A 162 2.92 18.35 -2.97
C ALA A 162 2.67 17.55 -1.68
N ALA A 163 3.31 16.38 -1.53
CA ALA A 163 3.21 15.58 -0.32
C ALA A 163 3.80 16.30 0.89
N SER A 164 4.97 16.95 0.74
CA SER A 164 5.67 17.65 1.83
C SER A 164 4.87 18.85 2.36
N ILE A 165 4.31 19.68 1.48
CA ILE A 165 3.52 20.86 1.86
C ILE A 165 2.28 20.45 2.66
N SER A 166 1.60 19.39 2.26
CA SER A 166 0.39 18.90 2.94
C SER A 166 0.66 18.33 4.33
N ILE A 167 1.83 17.73 4.55
CA ILE A 167 2.24 17.22 5.87
C ILE A 167 2.47 18.38 6.85
N ASP A 168 3.09 19.47 6.41
CA ASP A 168 3.36 20.64 7.26
C ASP A 168 2.06 21.36 7.65
N GLN A 169 1.07 21.45 6.75
CA GLN A 169 -0.23 22.04 7.04
C GLN A 169 -1.01 21.24 8.10
N ASN A 170 -1.06 19.92 7.98
CA ASN A 170 -1.74 19.06 8.95
C ASN A 170 -1.11 19.14 10.36
N ARG A 171 0.22 19.31 10.45
CA ARG A 171 0.92 19.50 11.75
C ARG A 171 0.60 20.84 12.42
N THR A 172 0.20 21.82 11.65
CA THR A 172 -0.15 23.17 12.18
C THR A 172 -1.58 23.18 12.73
N ASP A 173 -2.49 22.44 12.08
CA ASP A 173 -3.90 22.38 12.48
C ASP A 173 -4.13 21.50 13.75
N GLU A 174 -3.24 20.54 14.04
CA GLU A 174 -3.29 19.73 15.27
C GLU A 174 -2.79 20.46 16.54
N LYS A 175 -2.29 21.69 16.41
CA LYS A 175 -1.73 22.48 17.54
C LYS A 175 -2.61 23.62 18.00
N ILE A 176 -3.86 23.72 17.50
CA ILE A 176 -4.88 24.68 17.92
C ILE A 176 -6.00 23.94 18.64
#